data_67edf5c03e3f0018bbe76205f75856be
#
_entry.id   67edf5c03e3f0018bbe76205f75856be
#
_cell.length_a   1.000
_cell.length_b   1.000
_cell.length_c   1.000
_cell.angle_alpha   90.00
_cell.angle_beta   90.00
_cell.angle_gamma   90.00
#
_symmetry.space_group_name_H-M   'P 1'
#
loop_
_entity.id
_entity.type
_entity.pdbx_description
1 polymer ?
#
loop_
_entity_poly.entity_id
_entity_poly.type
_entity_poly.pdbx_seq_one_letter_code
_entity_poly.pdbx_strand_id
1 'polypeptide(L)'
;AKQDFTEEALRIANERVKELEDRLIPKMEAVKDGLKAFADPSFQLLLVDAQKAAAATERPVDYDLLSELLVHRIEMGNDRHIRTGIHRAVEIVEDVSNEALLGLTVVHSLNSFIPVSPECASALDILDGLYGSIIYDKLPEGNEWIEDLDILDAIRVNHFGKFKSIKEYYASALNGIVTIGIKKDSD
;
A
#
# COMPACT_ATOMS: atom_id res chain seq x y z
N ALA A 1 20.99 33.99 8.32
CA ALA A 1 21.14 32.56 8.72
C ALA A 1 19.79 31.87 9.03
N LYS A 2 19.08 32.27 10.12
CA LYS A 2 17.80 31.59 10.47
C LYS A 2 16.72 31.77 9.39
N GLN A 3 16.62 32.96 8.83
CA GLN A 3 15.67 33.30 7.76
C GLN A 3 15.99 32.53 6.47
N ASP A 4 17.26 32.41 6.12
CA ASP A 4 17.74 31.68 4.95
C ASP A 4 17.38 30.19 5.03
N PHE A 5 17.52 29.57 6.23
CA PHE A 5 17.14 28.17 6.44
C PHE A 5 15.62 27.96 6.33
N THR A 6 14.81 28.94 6.80
CA THR A 6 13.35 28.84 6.68
C THR A 6 12.91 28.95 5.22
N GLU A 7 13.49 29.86 4.45
CA GLU A 7 13.20 30.02 3.01
C GLU A 7 13.57 28.76 2.23
N GLU A 8 14.73 28.16 2.53
CA GLU A 8 15.14 26.91 1.90
C GLU A 8 14.21 25.74 2.25
N ALA A 9 13.82 25.60 3.51
CA ALA A 9 12.87 24.57 3.93
C ALA A 9 11.51 24.72 3.22
N LEU A 10 11.00 25.93 3.07
CA LEU A 10 9.77 26.20 2.34
C LEU A 10 9.89 25.89 0.83
N ARG A 11 11.03 26.19 0.24
CA ARG A 11 11.30 25.87 -1.16
C ARG A 11 11.25 24.36 -1.38
N ILE A 12 11.95 23.59 -0.55
CA ILE A 12 11.96 22.11 -0.60
C ILE A 12 10.54 21.55 -0.40
N ALA A 13 9.81 22.03 0.60
CA ALA A 13 8.46 21.60 0.84
C ALA A 13 7.54 21.83 -0.38
N ASN A 14 7.64 23.01 -1.01
CA ASN A 14 6.85 23.31 -2.19
C ASN A 14 7.22 22.44 -3.40
N GLU A 15 8.49 22.10 -3.59
CA GLU A 15 8.93 21.18 -4.64
C GLU A 15 8.34 19.78 -4.43
N ARG A 16 8.34 19.28 -3.20
CA ARG A 16 7.76 17.97 -2.83
C ARG A 16 6.25 17.94 -3.03
N VAL A 17 5.53 19.00 -2.61
CA VAL A 17 4.09 19.12 -2.87
C VAL A 17 3.80 19.12 -4.37
N LYS A 18 4.62 19.80 -5.16
CA LYS A 18 4.48 19.79 -6.61
C LYS A 18 4.66 18.39 -7.21
N GLU A 19 5.60 17.60 -6.69
CA GLU A 19 5.77 16.20 -7.10
C GLU A 19 4.50 15.37 -6.87
N LEU A 20 3.79 15.59 -5.76
CA LEU A 20 2.48 14.97 -5.53
C LEU A 20 1.45 15.45 -6.55
N GLU A 21 1.35 16.76 -6.80
CA GLU A 21 0.39 17.35 -7.72
C GLU A 21 0.61 16.85 -9.16
N ASP A 22 1.86 16.77 -9.61
CA ASP A 22 2.24 16.28 -10.94
C ASP A 22 1.83 14.81 -11.17
N ARG A 23 1.75 13.99 -10.10
CA ARG A 23 1.23 12.62 -10.15
C ARG A 23 -0.28 12.55 -10.01
N LEU A 24 -0.87 13.39 -9.18
CA LEU A 24 -2.30 13.36 -8.85
C LEU A 24 -3.18 13.84 -10.00
N ILE A 25 -2.84 14.99 -10.58
CA ILE A 25 -3.73 15.66 -11.57
C ILE A 25 -4.05 14.77 -12.77
N PRO A 26 -3.07 14.12 -13.44
CA PRO A 26 -3.39 13.22 -14.56
C PRO A 26 -4.28 12.05 -14.17
N LYS A 27 -4.10 11.50 -12.97
CA LYS A 27 -4.95 10.41 -12.44
C LYS A 27 -6.37 10.88 -12.18
N MET A 28 -6.54 12.08 -11.61
CA MET A 28 -7.87 12.66 -11.37
C MET A 28 -8.60 12.99 -12.68
N GLU A 29 -7.88 13.45 -13.70
CA GLU A 29 -8.45 13.69 -15.03
C GLU A 29 -8.94 12.41 -15.72
N ALA A 30 -8.29 11.28 -15.45
CA ALA A 30 -8.68 9.97 -15.97
C ALA A 30 -9.95 9.39 -15.30
N VAL A 31 -10.31 9.86 -14.10
CA VAL A 31 -11.51 9.43 -13.38
C VAL A 31 -12.69 10.30 -13.79
N LYS A 32 -13.83 9.66 -14.06
CA LYS A 32 -15.08 10.38 -14.39
C LYS A 32 -15.44 11.36 -13.28
N ASP A 33 -15.56 12.63 -13.65
CA ASP A 33 -15.87 13.74 -12.72
C ASP A 33 -14.81 13.96 -11.61
N GLY A 34 -13.60 13.39 -11.75
CA GLY A 34 -12.57 13.41 -10.73
C GLY A 34 -12.19 14.83 -10.25
N LEU A 35 -12.08 15.79 -11.18
CA LEU A 35 -11.80 17.19 -10.83
C LEU A 35 -12.92 17.88 -10.03
N LYS A 36 -14.16 17.35 -10.06
CA LYS A 36 -15.24 17.88 -9.23
C LYS A 36 -15.02 17.63 -7.74
N ALA A 37 -14.18 16.67 -7.37
CA ALA A 37 -13.80 16.41 -5.99
C ALA A 37 -13.19 17.64 -5.30
N PHE A 38 -12.54 18.52 -6.05
CA PHE A 38 -12.00 19.78 -5.51
C PHE A 38 -13.07 20.72 -4.94
N ALA A 39 -14.34 20.53 -5.30
CA ALA A 39 -15.46 21.26 -4.72
C ALA A 39 -16.01 20.63 -3.42
N ASP A 40 -15.55 19.42 -3.04
CA ASP A 40 -15.94 18.76 -1.80
C ASP A 40 -15.02 19.21 -0.64
N PRO A 41 -15.57 19.88 0.41
CA PRO A 41 -14.77 20.32 1.54
C PRO A 41 -14.02 19.17 2.24
N SER A 42 -14.61 17.95 2.30
CA SER A 42 -13.96 16.82 2.95
C SER A 42 -12.76 16.29 2.14
N PHE A 43 -12.84 16.37 0.82
CA PHE A 43 -11.71 16.07 -0.04
C PHE A 43 -10.60 17.12 0.09
N GLN A 44 -10.96 18.40 0.19
CA GLN A 44 -9.98 19.47 0.39
C GLN A 44 -9.17 19.30 1.68
N LEU A 45 -9.82 18.89 2.77
CA LEU A 45 -9.12 18.58 4.02
C LEU A 45 -8.15 17.43 3.87
N LEU A 46 -8.58 16.33 3.23
CA LEU A 46 -7.71 15.20 2.94
C LEU A 46 -6.54 15.58 2.05
N LEU A 47 -6.77 16.42 1.03
CA LEU A 47 -5.71 16.92 0.15
C LEU A 47 -4.67 17.73 0.92
N VAL A 48 -5.09 18.58 1.85
CA VAL A 48 -4.17 19.33 2.72
C VAL A 48 -3.31 18.39 3.56
N ASP A 49 -3.88 17.32 4.10
CA ASP A 49 -3.12 16.34 4.88
C ASP A 49 -2.14 15.55 3.98
N ALA A 50 -2.56 15.19 2.77
CA ALA A 50 -1.66 14.57 1.78
C ALA A 50 -0.52 15.51 1.35
N GLN A 51 -0.76 16.82 1.20
CA GLN A 51 0.26 17.80 0.90
C GLN A 51 1.26 17.97 2.07
N LYS A 52 0.80 17.90 3.32
CA LYS A 52 1.69 17.91 4.49
C LYS A 52 2.60 16.68 4.51
N ALA A 53 2.03 15.48 4.32
CA ALA A 53 2.79 14.24 4.24
C ALA A 53 3.81 14.29 3.08
N ALA A 54 3.39 14.77 1.90
CA ALA A 54 4.29 14.95 0.77
C ALA A 54 5.43 15.93 1.06
N ALA A 55 5.17 17.03 1.78
CA ALA A 55 6.19 18.00 2.16
C ALA A 55 7.24 17.41 3.12
N ALA A 56 6.85 16.44 3.95
CA ALA A 56 7.69 15.80 4.95
C ALA A 56 8.57 14.68 4.37
N THR A 57 8.07 13.93 3.39
CA THR A 57 8.81 12.80 2.80
C THR A 57 9.81 13.20 1.71
N GLU A 58 10.85 12.36 1.51
CA GLU A 58 11.79 12.42 0.38
C GLU A 58 11.61 11.23 -0.58
N ARG A 59 10.74 10.29 -0.25
CA ARG A 59 10.59 9.03 -0.99
C ARG A 59 9.61 9.19 -2.17
N PRO A 60 10.05 8.93 -3.42
CA PRO A 60 9.14 9.01 -4.58
C PRO A 60 7.92 8.11 -4.48
N VAL A 61 8.05 6.93 -3.84
CA VAL A 61 6.95 5.98 -3.65
C VAL A 61 5.81 6.57 -2.81
N ASP A 62 6.10 7.47 -1.87
CA ASP A 62 5.07 8.09 -1.04
C ASP A 62 4.17 9.03 -1.85
N TYR A 63 4.73 9.76 -2.82
CA TYR A 63 3.92 10.60 -3.72
C TYR A 63 2.98 9.75 -4.59
N ASP A 64 3.44 8.58 -5.03
CA ASP A 64 2.60 7.64 -5.78
C ASP A 64 1.48 7.10 -4.89
N LEU A 65 1.79 6.65 -3.66
CA LEU A 65 0.79 6.18 -2.69
C LEU A 65 -0.23 7.25 -2.33
N LEU A 66 0.21 8.46 -2.01
CA LEU A 66 -0.68 9.58 -1.70
C LEU A 66 -1.61 9.90 -2.87
N SER A 67 -1.09 9.92 -4.10
CA SER A 67 -1.91 10.16 -5.29
C SER A 67 -2.95 9.06 -5.50
N GLU A 68 -2.60 7.77 -5.32
CA GLU A 68 -3.54 6.64 -5.41
C GLU A 68 -4.61 6.69 -4.30
N LEU A 69 -4.24 7.02 -3.07
CA LEU A 69 -5.19 7.15 -1.96
C LEU A 69 -6.22 8.26 -2.24
N LEU A 70 -5.80 9.40 -2.79
CA LEU A 70 -6.68 10.50 -3.15
C LEU A 70 -7.63 10.12 -4.29
N VAL A 71 -7.14 9.43 -5.32
CA VAL A 71 -7.97 8.92 -6.43
C VAL A 71 -8.96 7.89 -5.91
N HIS A 72 -8.52 6.94 -5.11
CA HIS A 72 -9.39 5.92 -4.52
C HIS A 72 -10.50 6.54 -3.65
N ARG A 73 -10.23 7.63 -2.95
CA ARG A 73 -11.24 8.39 -2.21
C ARG A 73 -12.35 8.92 -3.13
N ILE A 74 -12.03 9.30 -4.36
CA ILE A 74 -13.00 9.79 -5.34
C ILE A 74 -13.82 8.62 -5.89
N GLU A 75 -13.18 7.52 -6.26
CA GLU A 75 -13.82 6.34 -6.85
C GLU A 75 -14.78 5.65 -5.90
N MET A 76 -14.41 5.52 -4.63
CA MET A 76 -15.22 4.84 -3.60
C MET A 76 -16.32 5.72 -3.00
N GLY A 77 -16.38 6.97 -3.37
CA GLY A 77 -17.48 7.87 -3.05
C GLY A 77 -17.70 8.08 -1.56
N ASN A 78 -18.93 7.85 -1.07
CA ASN A 78 -19.35 8.24 0.27
C ASN A 78 -19.30 7.13 1.32
N ASP A 79 -18.66 5.99 1.05
CA ASP A 79 -18.48 4.97 2.07
C ASP A 79 -17.62 5.50 3.23
N ARG A 80 -18.26 5.65 4.39
CA ARG A 80 -17.64 6.27 5.57
C ARG A 80 -16.47 5.43 6.11
N HIS A 81 -16.58 4.10 6.03
CA HIS A 81 -15.55 3.20 6.53
C HIS A 81 -14.28 3.31 5.67
N ILE A 82 -14.45 3.28 4.36
CA ILE A 82 -13.34 3.44 3.40
C ILE A 82 -12.69 4.82 3.55
N ARG A 83 -13.50 5.88 3.65
CA ARG A 83 -13.00 7.24 3.87
C ARG A 83 -12.12 7.35 5.10
N THR A 84 -12.54 6.74 6.22
CA THR A 84 -11.76 6.73 7.46
C THR A 84 -10.43 6.00 7.29
N GLY A 85 -10.44 4.86 6.58
CA GLY A 85 -9.22 4.10 6.28
C GLY A 85 -8.26 4.88 5.40
N ILE A 86 -8.77 5.54 4.34
CA ILE A 86 -7.94 6.38 3.45
C ILE A 86 -7.33 7.55 4.21
N HIS A 87 -8.13 8.25 5.05
CA HIS A 87 -7.61 9.35 5.86
C HIS A 87 -6.47 8.89 6.76
N ARG A 88 -6.65 7.75 7.44
CA ARG A 88 -5.59 7.18 8.28
C ARG A 88 -4.36 6.77 7.48
N ALA A 89 -4.55 6.19 6.29
CA ALA A 89 -3.44 5.83 5.41
C ALA A 89 -2.63 7.07 4.99
N VAL A 90 -3.29 8.18 4.61
CA VAL A 90 -2.62 9.43 4.27
C VAL A 90 -1.80 9.98 5.44
N GLU A 91 -2.33 9.90 6.67
CA GLU A 91 -1.64 10.40 7.87
C GLU A 91 -0.34 9.66 8.20
N ILE A 92 -0.20 8.40 7.80
CA ILE A 92 0.94 7.55 8.18
C ILE A 92 1.90 7.24 7.02
N VAL A 93 1.61 7.66 5.80
CA VAL A 93 2.43 7.31 4.61
C VAL A 93 3.90 7.67 4.82
N GLU A 94 4.20 8.85 5.36
CA GLU A 94 5.57 9.31 5.56
C GLU A 94 6.35 8.49 6.60
N ASP A 95 5.64 7.86 7.55
CA ASP A 95 6.22 7.12 8.67
C ASP A 95 6.38 5.61 8.39
N VAL A 96 5.65 5.06 7.41
CA VAL A 96 5.70 3.64 7.07
C VAL A 96 7.05 3.28 6.43
N SER A 97 7.79 2.34 7.01
CA SER A 97 9.05 1.86 6.44
C SER A 97 8.84 1.08 5.13
N ASN A 98 9.88 1.02 4.27
CA ASN A 98 9.81 0.24 3.03
C ASN A 98 9.58 -1.25 3.30
N GLU A 99 10.21 -1.78 4.36
CA GLU A 99 10.05 -3.15 4.83
C GLU A 99 8.61 -3.42 5.27
N ALA A 100 8.02 -2.51 6.04
CA ALA A 100 6.64 -2.60 6.49
C ALA A 100 5.65 -2.53 5.31
N LEU A 101 5.87 -1.63 4.35
CA LEU A 101 5.07 -1.51 3.15
C LEU A 101 5.14 -2.78 2.29
N LEU A 102 6.34 -3.33 2.07
CA LEU A 102 6.53 -4.56 1.31
C LEU A 102 5.88 -5.76 2.02
N GLY A 103 6.11 -5.90 3.33
CA GLY A 103 5.50 -6.95 4.14
C GLY A 103 3.96 -6.91 4.09
N LEU A 104 3.39 -5.72 4.27
CA LEU A 104 1.94 -5.50 4.20
C LEU A 104 1.38 -5.84 2.81
N THR A 105 2.07 -5.44 1.74
CA THR A 105 1.68 -5.72 0.36
C THR A 105 1.64 -7.22 0.09
N VAL A 106 2.67 -7.97 0.54
CA VAL A 106 2.73 -9.41 0.38
C VAL A 106 1.64 -10.11 1.20
N VAL A 107 1.45 -9.72 2.47
CA VAL A 107 0.38 -10.28 3.32
C VAL A 107 -1.00 -10.00 2.76
N HIS A 108 -1.24 -8.79 2.24
CA HIS A 108 -2.48 -8.44 1.58
C HIS A 108 -2.71 -9.29 0.33
N SER A 109 -1.69 -9.47 -0.51
CA SER A 109 -1.81 -10.29 -1.72
C SER A 109 -2.10 -11.75 -1.42
N LEU A 110 -1.50 -12.34 -0.37
CA LEU A 110 -1.77 -13.69 0.09
C LEU A 110 -3.26 -13.90 0.45
N ASN A 111 -3.90 -12.90 1.03
CA ASN A 111 -5.29 -12.98 1.48
C ASN A 111 -6.31 -12.60 0.39
N SER A 112 -5.91 -11.81 -0.59
CA SER A 112 -6.81 -11.20 -1.58
C SER A 112 -6.81 -11.91 -2.94
N PHE A 113 -5.72 -12.61 -3.28
CA PHE A 113 -5.56 -13.22 -4.60
C PHE A 113 -5.42 -14.73 -4.51
N ILE A 114 -6.34 -15.43 -5.17
CA ILE A 114 -6.30 -16.87 -5.36
C ILE A 114 -6.26 -17.12 -6.86
N PRO A 115 -5.29 -17.90 -7.39
CA PRO A 115 -5.22 -18.16 -8.81
C PRO A 115 -6.43 -18.98 -9.24
N VAL A 116 -7.09 -18.57 -10.31
CA VAL A 116 -8.21 -19.29 -10.91
C VAL A 116 -7.68 -20.00 -12.16
N SER A 117 -7.23 -21.24 -11.98
CA SER A 117 -6.79 -22.10 -13.08
C SER A 117 -7.12 -23.57 -12.77
N PRO A 118 -7.57 -24.35 -13.75
CA PRO A 118 -7.79 -25.79 -13.58
C PRO A 118 -6.47 -26.58 -13.52
N GLU A 119 -5.36 -26.00 -13.96
CA GLU A 119 -4.05 -26.63 -14.03
C GLU A 119 -3.12 -26.06 -12.96
N CYS A 120 -2.47 -26.93 -12.18
CA CYS A 120 -1.55 -26.54 -11.12
C CYS A 120 -0.38 -25.68 -11.63
N ALA A 121 0.23 -26.05 -12.76
CA ALA A 121 1.34 -25.30 -13.35
C ALA A 121 0.92 -23.84 -13.67
N SER A 122 -0.20 -23.67 -14.39
CA SER A 122 -0.73 -22.35 -14.73
C SER A 122 -1.09 -21.52 -13.50
N ALA A 123 -1.60 -22.16 -12.43
CA ALA A 123 -1.89 -21.47 -11.18
C ALA A 123 -0.62 -20.96 -10.49
N LEU A 124 0.46 -21.76 -10.52
CA LEU A 124 1.76 -21.36 -9.97
C LEU A 124 2.41 -20.25 -10.80
N ASP A 125 2.31 -20.31 -12.14
CA ASP A 125 2.81 -19.26 -13.03
C ASP A 125 2.11 -17.92 -12.79
N ILE A 126 0.81 -17.92 -12.52
CA ILE A 126 0.05 -16.71 -12.15
C ILE A 126 0.56 -16.13 -10.83
N LEU A 127 0.82 -16.98 -9.83
CA LEU A 127 1.37 -16.53 -8.54
C LEU A 127 2.81 -16.02 -8.69
N ASP A 128 3.64 -16.71 -9.47
CA ASP A 128 5.01 -16.30 -9.74
C ASP A 128 5.04 -14.91 -10.41
N GLY A 129 4.20 -14.70 -11.41
CA GLY A 129 4.03 -13.40 -12.07
C GLY A 129 3.56 -12.30 -11.10
N LEU A 130 2.60 -12.60 -10.22
CA LEU A 130 2.13 -11.67 -9.20
C LEU A 130 3.26 -11.29 -8.24
N TYR A 131 3.91 -12.28 -7.63
CA TYR A 131 4.97 -12.02 -6.66
C TYR A 131 6.21 -11.40 -7.30
N GLY A 132 6.55 -11.77 -8.51
CA GLY A 132 7.61 -11.13 -9.29
C GLY A 132 7.37 -9.64 -9.56
N SER A 133 6.09 -9.22 -9.59
CA SER A 133 5.73 -7.81 -9.80
C SER A 133 5.68 -6.99 -8.51
N ILE A 134 5.36 -7.59 -7.36
CA ILE A 134 5.18 -6.88 -6.09
C ILE A 134 6.37 -6.98 -5.13
N ILE A 135 7.23 -8.00 -5.27
CA ILE A 135 8.43 -8.16 -4.45
C ILE A 135 9.60 -7.48 -5.17
N TYR A 136 9.89 -6.24 -4.79
CA TYR A 136 10.92 -5.40 -5.40
C TYR A 136 12.21 -5.34 -4.59
N ASP A 137 12.23 -5.91 -3.39
CA ASP A 137 13.37 -5.95 -2.48
C ASP A 137 13.32 -7.22 -1.62
N LYS A 138 14.31 -7.40 -0.74
CA LYS A 138 14.35 -8.51 0.21
C LYS A 138 13.14 -8.41 1.15
N LEU A 139 12.41 -9.52 1.28
CA LEU A 139 11.31 -9.62 2.24
C LEU A 139 11.80 -9.36 3.67
N PRO A 140 11.02 -8.62 4.47
CA PRO A 140 11.40 -8.34 5.84
C PRO A 140 11.52 -9.62 6.67
N GLU A 141 12.55 -9.69 7.49
CA GLU A 141 12.78 -10.78 8.43
C GLU A 141 12.40 -10.34 9.86
N GLY A 142 11.99 -11.30 10.67
CA GLY A 142 11.59 -11.01 12.06
C GLY A 142 10.22 -10.33 12.17
N ASN A 143 10.00 -9.62 13.28
CA ASN A 143 8.71 -8.98 13.59
C ASN A 143 8.78 -7.45 13.63
N GLU A 144 9.92 -6.85 13.45
CA GLU A 144 10.13 -5.40 13.59
C GLU A 144 9.17 -4.60 12.68
N TRP A 145 9.05 -5.02 11.43
CA TRP A 145 8.13 -4.38 10.47
C TRP A 145 6.64 -4.47 10.87
N ILE A 146 6.26 -5.50 11.63
CA ILE A 146 4.90 -5.67 12.17
C ILE A 146 4.71 -4.73 13.37
N GLU A 147 5.73 -4.60 14.22
CA GLU A 147 5.74 -3.70 15.36
C GLU A 147 5.68 -2.24 14.90
N ASP A 148 6.39 -1.87 13.83
CA ASP A 148 6.30 -0.55 13.20
C ASP A 148 4.87 -0.25 12.76
N LEU A 149 4.20 -1.18 12.08
CA LEU A 149 2.81 -1.02 11.65
C LEU A 149 1.82 -0.93 12.82
N ASP A 150 2.08 -1.67 13.93
CA ASP A 150 1.25 -1.62 15.14
C ASP A 150 1.41 -0.27 15.87
N ILE A 151 2.64 0.25 15.96
CA ILE A 151 2.91 1.60 16.51
C ILE A 151 2.17 2.68 15.72
N LEU A 152 2.07 2.54 14.41
CA LEU A 152 1.36 3.47 13.54
C LEU A 152 -0.17 3.27 13.54
N ASP A 153 -0.71 2.34 14.35
CA ASP A 153 -2.12 1.93 14.30
C ASP A 153 -2.61 1.48 12.89
N ALA A 154 -1.67 1.07 12.03
CA ALA A 154 -1.97 0.59 10.69
C ALA A 154 -2.54 -0.83 10.67
N ILE A 155 -2.15 -1.64 11.64
CA ILE A 155 -2.63 -3.01 11.87
C ILE A 155 -2.95 -3.22 13.34
N ARG A 156 -3.59 -4.35 13.63
CA ARG A 156 -3.74 -4.84 15.01
C ARG A 156 -3.18 -6.25 15.12
N VAL A 157 -2.15 -6.41 15.94
CA VAL A 157 -1.51 -7.70 16.17
C VAL A 157 -2.29 -8.49 17.20
N ASN A 158 -2.68 -9.72 16.83
CA ASN A 158 -3.25 -10.64 17.81
C ASN A 158 -2.14 -11.48 18.46
N HIS A 159 -1.70 -11.07 19.62
CA HIS A 159 -0.62 -11.73 20.37
C HIS A 159 -0.97 -13.12 20.90
N PHE A 160 -2.23 -13.54 20.83
CA PHE A 160 -2.66 -14.89 21.23
C PHE A 160 -2.62 -15.92 20.08
N GLY A 161 -2.36 -15.46 18.85
CA GLY A 161 -2.22 -16.29 17.67
C GLY A 161 -0.79 -16.79 17.46
N LYS A 162 -0.63 -17.80 16.60
CA LYS A 162 0.65 -18.18 16.03
C LYS A 162 0.72 -17.68 14.60
N PHE A 163 1.84 -17.07 14.24
CA PHE A 163 2.10 -16.76 12.83
C PHE A 163 2.27 -18.09 12.07
N LYS A 164 1.57 -18.20 10.95
CA LYS A 164 1.77 -19.32 10.03
C LYS A 164 2.86 -18.93 9.05
N SER A 165 3.75 -19.88 8.74
CA SER A 165 4.64 -19.68 7.61
C SER A 165 3.84 -19.63 6.30
N ILE A 166 4.37 -18.96 5.28
CA ILE A 166 3.77 -18.93 3.93
C ILE A 166 3.48 -20.36 3.43
N LYS A 167 4.39 -21.29 3.71
CA LYS A 167 4.23 -22.71 3.36
C LYS A 167 3.01 -23.35 4.03
N GLU A 168 2.80 -23.09 5.32
CA GLU A 168 1.63 -23.62 6.06
C GLU A 168 0.34 -22.95 5.61
N TYR A 169 0.38 -21.66 5.29
CA TYR A 169 -0.75 -20.93 4.74
C TYR A 169 -1.19 -21.50 3.39
N TYR A 170 -0.27 -21.61 2.43
CA TYR A 170 -0.60 -22.13 1.10
C TYR A 170 -1.01 -23.59 1.09
N ALA A 171 -0.49 -24.43 1.97
CA ALA A 171 -0.95 -25.80 2.10
C ALA A 171 -2.45 -25.89 2.43
N SER A 172 -3.02 -24.88 3.09
CA SER A 172 -4.45 -24.81 3.39
C SER A 172 -5.25 -23.99 2.38
N ALA A 173 -4.72 -22.84 1.93
CA ALA A 173 -5.43 -21.91 1.03
C ALA A 173 -5.55 -22.45 -0.40
N LEU A 174 -4.55 -23.19 -0.87
CA LEU A 174 -4.53 -23.80 -2.21
C LEU A 174 -4.85 -25.30 -2.17
N ASN A 175 -5.68 -25.73 -1.25
CA ASN A 175 -5.97 -27.16 -1.01
C ASN A 175 -6.44 -27.91 -2.27
N GLY A 176 -7.11 -27.29 -3.22
CA GLY A 176 -7.49 -27.91 -4.50
C GLY A 176 -6.37 -27.99 -5.54
N ILE A 177 -5.33 -27.18 -5.39
CA ILE A 177 -4.23 -27.03 -6.36
C ILE A 177 -2.99 -27.79 -5.89
N VAL A 178 -2.68 -27.71 -4.58
CA VAL A 178 -1.40 -28.19 -4.01
C VAL A 178 -1.53 -29.58 -3.36
N THR A 179 -2.72 -30.02 -2.91
CA THR A 179 -2.91 -31.33 -2.29
C THR A 179 -2.95 -32.50 -3.28
N ILE A 180 -3.17 -32.21 -4.57
CA ILE A 180 -3.00 -33.19 -5.66
C ILE A 180 -1.54 -33.22 -6.13
N GLY A 181 -0.69 -32.40 -5.50
CA GLY A 181 0.69 -32.18 -5.87
C GLY A 181 1.52 -33.45 -5.84
N ILE A 182 2.53 -33.45 -6.66
CA ILE A 182 3.59 -34.44 -6.83
C ILE A 182 4.01 -34.99 -5.46
N LYS A 183 3.79 -36.26 -5.24
CA LYS A 183 4.33 -36.94 -4.06
C LYS A 183 5.86 -36.78 -4.12
N LYS A 184 6.47 -36.41 -3.01
CA LYS A 184 7.91 -36.46 -2.85
C LYS A 184 8.33 -37.87 -3.27
N ASP A 185 9.18 -37.99 -4.28
CA ASP A 185 9.64 -39.25 -4.87
C ASP A 185 8.74 -39.88 -5.95
N SER A 186 7.88 -39.14 -6.61
CA SER A 186 7.28 -39.56 -7.90
C SER A 186 8.12 -38.99 -9.05
N ASP A 187 8.65 -39.85 -9.89
CA ASP A 187 9.32 -39.52 -11.17
C ASP A 187 8.38 -38.76 -12.10
#